data_e8662dd4b58412ef89c9650cbf6f6570
#
_entry.id   e8662dd4b58412ef89c9650cbf6f6570
#
_cell.length_a   1.000
_cell.length_b   1.000
_cell.length_c   1.000
_cell.angle_alpha   90.00
_cell.angle_beta   90.00
_cell.angle_gamma   90.00
#
_symmetry.space_group_name_H-M   'P 1'
#
loop_
_entity.id
_entity.type
_entity.pdbx_description
1 polymer ?
#
loop_
_entity_poly.entity_id
_entity_poly.type
_entity_poly.pdbx_seq_one_letter_code
_entity_poly.pdbx_strand_id
1 'polypeptide(L)'
;MNLTNITEENEVYKKHFYDSIFLSEVFDLNNKSILDIGAGAGFPSIPLKILCNTLDVTIIDGLNKRINFLKELSEKINIEKITLIHGRAEEMSKDRLFDFVTARAVARLNILAELALPYVKKDGYFVAYKSVNYQAELDEAKNAINQLGAILERIIEYDIETDLTHVLLVFKKIKNTPSIYPRQFAKIKKQPL
;
A
#
# COMPACT_ATOMS: atom_id res chain seq x y z
N MET A 1 -8.51 1.00 -21.79
CA MET A 1 -8.26 2.17 -20.89
C MET A 1 -6.85 2.05 -20.35
N ASN A 2 -5.96 3.03 -20.61
CA ASN A 2 -4.59 2.95 -20.08
C ASN A 2 -4.59 3.32 -18.60
N LEU A 3 -4.41 2.33 -17.74
CA LEU A 3 -4.28 2.50 -16.29
C LEU A 3 -2.80 2.50 -15.85
N THR A 4 -1.89 2.13 -16.75
CA THR A 4 -0.45 2.13 -16.58
C THR A 4 0.22 2.62 -17.88
N ASN A 5 1.40 3.22 -17.75
CA ASN A 5 2.22 3.60 -18.90
C ASN A 5 3.04 2.43 -19.48
N ILE A 6 3.08 1.30 -18.78
CA ILE A 6 3.80 0.09 -19.18
C ILE A 6 2.79 -0.81 -19.88
N THR A 7 3.00 -1.04 -21.19
CA THR A 7 2.08 -1.79 -22.07
C THR A 7 2.71 -3.05 -22.67
N GLU A 8 4.05 -3.14 -22.66
CA GLU A 8 4.78 -4.34 -23.11
C GLU A 8 4.57 -5.48 -22.10
N GLU A 9 4.15 -6.63 -22.58
CA GLU A 9 3.73 -7.77 -21.77
C GLU A 9 4.80 -8.21 -20.76
N ASN A 10 6.04 -8.40 -21.22
CA ASN A 10 7.17 -8.78 -20.35
C ASN A 10 7.46 -7.72 -19.26
N GLU A 11 7.34 -6.44 -19.61
CA GLU A 11 7.51 -5.33 -18.67
C GLU A 11 6.40 -5.32 -17.61
N VAL A 12 5.16 -5.62 -18.02
CA VAL A 12 4.01 -5.74 -17.11
C VAL A 12 4.24 -6.86 -16.10
N TYR A 13 4.66 -8.06 -16.57
CA TYR A 13 4.96 -9.18 -15.68
C TYR A 13 6.02 -8.84 -14.66
N LYS A 14 7.12 -8.24 -15.07
CA LYS A 14 8.24 -7.93 -14.18
C LYS A 14 7.93 -6.76 -13.25
N LYS A 15 7.59 -5.60 -13.82
CA LYS A 15 7.48 -4.32 -13.09
C LYS A 15 6.15 -4.17 -12.33
N HIS A 16 5.14 -4.98 -12.64
CA HIS A 16 3.88 -4.92 -11.93
C HIS A 16 3.58 -6.21 -11.17
N PHE A 17 3.59 -7.38 -11.81
CA PHE A 17 3.22 -8.61 -11.13
C PHE A 17 4.31 -9.08 -10.16
N TYR A 18 5.54 -9.26 -10.62
CA TYR A 18 6.65 -9.71 -9.77
C TYR A 18 6.90 -8.75 -8.61
N ASP A 19 6.99 -7.45 -8.90
CA ASP A 19 7.10 -6.39 -7.89
C ASP A 19 5.99 -6.50 -6.82
N SER A 20 4.76 -6.74 -7.25
CA SER A 20 3.60 -6.84 -6.36
C SER A 20 3.66 -8.04 -5.42
N ILE A 21 4.01 -9.22 -5.95
CA ILE A 21 4.01 -10.47 -5.17
C ILE A 21 5.21 -10.58 -4.22
N PHE A 22 6.22 -9.74 -4.35
CA PHE A 22 7.42 -9.80 -3.51
C PHE A 22 7.11 -9.68 -2.02
N LEU A 23 6.01 -9.01 -1.65
CA LEU A 23 5.56 -8.96 -0.24
C LEU A 23 5.28 -10.36 0.33
N SER A 24 4.83 -11.32 -0.47
CA SER A 24 4.57 -12.70 -0.02
C SER A 24 5.84 -13.52 0.22
N GLU A 25 6.98 -13.10 -0.31
CA GLU A 25 8.28 -13.68 0.03
C GLU A 25 8.77 -13.25 1.41
N VAL A 26 8.24 -12.12 1.88
CA VAL A 26 8.65 -11.49 3.16
C VAL A 26 7.73 -11.87 4.31
N PHE A 27 6.44 -12.07 4.03
CA PHE A 27 5.40 -12.33 5.02
C PHE A 27 4.45 -13.44 4.61
N ASP A 28 4.02 -14.24 5.57
CA ASP A 28 2.85 -15.10 5.39
C ASP A 28 1.57 -14.26 5.42
N LEU A 29 0.91 -14.18 4.28
CA LEU A 29 -0.33 -13.41 4.07
C LEU A 29 -1.60 -14.25 4.25
N ASN A 30 -1.48 -15.55 4.56
CA ASN A 30 -2.64 -16.42 4.73
C ASN A 30 -3.53 -15.96 5.87
N ASN A 31 -4.83 -15.83 5.58
CA ASN A 31 -5.87 -15.35 6.53
C ASN A 31 -5.58 -13.97 7.14
N LYS A 32 -4.76 -13.15 6.46
CA LYS A 32 -4.50 -11.75 6.85
C LYS A 32 -5.45 -10.80 6.15
N SER A 33 -5.53 -9.59 6.67
CA SER A 33 -6.24 -8.46 6.05
C SER A 33 -5.24 -7.42 5.55
N ILE A 34 -5.47 -6.93 4.33
CA ILE A 34 -4.64 -5.88 3.72
C ILE A 34 -5.50 -4.73 3.23
N LEU A 35 -5.06 -3.51 3.51
CA LEU A 35 -5.57 -2.28 2.88
C LEU A 35 -4.54 -1.79 1.87
N ASP A 36 -4.97 -1.58 0.62
CA ASP A 36 -4.15 -0.99 -0.43
C ASP A 36 -4.65 0.42 -0.75
N ILE A 37 -3.79 1.40 -0.50
CA ILE A 37 -4.11 2.82 -0.70
C ILE A 37 -3.64 3.25 -2.08
N GLY A 38 -4.59 3.59 -2.96
CA GLY A 38 -4.28 4.08 -4.30
C GLY A 38 -3.76 3.00 -5.25
N ALA A 39 -4.34 1.80 -5.20
CA ALA A 39 -3.89 0.63 -5.97
C ALA A 39 -3.88 0.81 -7.51
N GLY A 40 -4.51 1.85 -8.04
CA GLY A 40 -4.55 2.10 -9.48
C GLY A 40 -5.21 0.97 -10.26
N ALA A 41 -4.43 0.19 -11.01
CA ALA A 41 -4.89 -1.00 -11.72
C ALA A 41 -4.97 -2.26 -10.82
N GLY A 42 -4.84 -2.12 -9.51
CA GLY A 42 -4.92 -3.22 -8.54
C GLY A 42 -3.57 -3.74 -8.05
N PHE A 43 -2.52 -2.95 -8.19
CA PHE A 43 -1.16 -3.31 -7.75
C PHE A 43 -0.79 -2.60 -6.44
N PRO A 44 -0.31 -3.34 -5.42
CA PRO A 44 0.11 -4.74 -5.46
C PRO A 44 -1.00 -5.74 -5.09
N SER A 45 -2.15 -5.32 -4.62
CA SER A 45 -3.10 -6.17 -3.90
C SER A 45 -3.78 -7.25 -4.74
N ILE A 46 -4.08 -7.03 -6.04
CA ILE A 46 -4.71 -8.06 -6.88
C ILE A 46 -3.75 -9.23 -7.15
N PRO A 47 -2.49 -9.05 -7.58
CA PRO A 47 -1.54 -10.16 -7.67
C PRO A 47 -1.34 -10.92 -6.36
N LEU A 48 -1.24 -10.22 -5.23
CA LEU A 48 -1.15 -10.86 -3.91
C LEU A 48 -2.38 -11.70 -3.60
N LYS A 49 -3.57 -11.20 -3.94
CA LYS A 49 -4.84 -11.92 -3.75
C LYS A 49 -4.95 -13.17 -4.61
N ILE A 50 -4.47 -13.11 -5.86
CA ILE A 50 -4.42 -14.28 -6.76
C ILE A 50 -3.49 -15.34 -6.18
N LEU A 51 -2.32 -14.94 -5.66
CA LEU A 51 -1.35 -15.86 -5.07
C LEU A 51 -1.84 -16.42 -3.72
N CYS A 52 -2.49 -15.59 -2.91
CA CYS A 52 -3.01 -15.94 -1.59
C CYS A 52 -4.54 -15.72 -1.54
N ASN A 53 -5.31 -16.76 -1.88
CA ASN A 53 -6.77 -16.68 -1.99
C ASN A 53 -7.47 -16.45 -0.64
N THR A 54 -6.82 -16.72 0.48
CA THR A 54 -7.36 -16.48 1.83
C THR A 54 -7.17 -15.04 2.30
N LEU A 55 -6.34 -14.23 1.62
CA LEU A 55 -6.10 -12.83 1.93
C LEU A 55 -7.38 -12.01 1.79
N ASP A 56 -7.73 -11.23 2.81
CA ASP A 56 -8.88 -10.32 2.79
C ASP A 56 -8.41 -8.93 2.32
N VAL A 57 -8.76 -8.55 1.12
CA VAL A 57 -8.26 -7.34 0.45
C VAL A 57 -9.29 -6.21 0.53
N THR A 58 -8.85 -5.05 0.97
CA THR A 58 -9.58 -3.79 0.82
C THR A 58 -8.73 -2.84 -0.02
N ILE A 59 -9.32 -2.26 -1.06
CA ILE A 59 -8.68 -1.24 -1.90
C ILE A 59 -9.45 0.06 -1.76
N ILE A 60 -8.74 1.16 -1.53
CA ILE A 60 -9.30 2.51 -1.60
C ILE A 60 -8.58 3.33 -2.67
N ASP A 61 -9.33 3.91 -3.59
CA ASP A 61 -8.79 4.80 -4.64
C ASP A 61 -9.74 6.00 -4.88
N GLY A 62 -9.14 7.18 -5.01
CA GLY A 62 -9.87 8.43 -5.24
C GLY A 62 -10.50 8.57 -6.63
N LEU A 63 -10.19 7.68 -7.57
CA LEU A 63 -10.71 7.71 -8.94
C LEU A 63 -11.75 6.61 -9.18
N ASN A 64 -13.01 7.00 -9.31
CA ASN A 64 -14.12 6.05 -9.52
C ASN A 64 -13.91 5.13 -10.74
N LYS A 65 -13.28 5.64 -11.80
CA LYS A 65 -12.96 4.82 -12.99
C LYS A 65 -12.04 3.63 -12.68
N ARG A 66 -11.13 3.76 -11.71
CA ARG A 66 -10.25 2.68 -11.26
C ARG A 66 -11.03 1.65 -10.45
N ILE A 67 -11.88 2.11 -9.56
CA ILE A 67 -12.75 1.22 -8.77
C ILE A 67 -13.69 0.42 -9.68
N ASN A 68 -14.29 1.04 -10.69
CA ASN A 68 -15.14 0.35 -11.67
C ASN A 68 -14.35 -0.71 -12.46
N PHE A 69 -13.13 -0.37 -12.91
CA PHE A 69 -12.25 -1.34 -13.55
C PHE A 69 -11.94 -2.54 -12.63
N LEU A 70 -11.63 -2.29 -11.36
CA LEU A 70 -11.33 -3.34 -10.39
C LEU A 70 -12.55 -4.22 -10.09
N LYS A 71 -13.76 -3.67 -10.11
CA LYS A 71 -15.02 -4.45 -10.01
C LYS A 71 -15.15 -5.41 -11.19
N GLU A 72 -15.08 -4.89 -12.41
CA GLU A 72 -15.14 -5.71 -13.62
C GLU A 72 -14.04 -6.78 -13.67
N LEU A 73 -12.83 -6.43 -13.27
CA LEU A 73 -11.70 -7.36 -13.19
C LEU A 73 -11.99 -8.47 -12.17
N SER A 74 -12.41 -8.11 -10.96
CA SER A 74 -12.67 -9.06 -9.88
C SER A 74 -13.78 -10.05 -10.24
N GLU A 75 -14.83 -9.60 -10.92
CA GLU A 75 -15.90 -10.44 -11.44
C GLU A 75 -15.38 -11.42 -12.51
N LYS A 76 -14.58 -10.91 -13.48
CA LYS A 76 -14.05 -11.73 -14.59
C LYS A 76 -13.12 -12.84 -14.14
N ILE A 77 -12.34 -12.61 -13.07
CA ILE A 77 -11.38 -13.60 -12.56
C ILE A 77 -11.87 -14.28 -11.26
N ASN A 78 -13.15 -14.08 -10.91
CA ASN A 78 -13.82 -14.69 -9.75
C ASN A 78 -13.05 -14.52 -8.43
N ILE A 79 -12.61 -13.29 -8.13
CA ILE A 79 -11.96 -12.98 -6.85
C ILE A 79 -13.01 -12.74 -5.77
N GLU A 80 -12.94 -13.53 -4.70
CA GLU A 80 -13.72 -13.35 -3.47
C GLU A 80 -12.92 -12.56 -2.41
N LYS A 81 -13.60 -12.15 -1.33
CA LYS A 81 -12.99 -11.40 -0.20
C LYS A 81 -12.20 -10.17 -0.65
N ILE A 82 -12.82 -9.39 -1.54
CA ILE A 82 -12.32 -8.09 -1.96
C ILE A 82 -13.35 -7.01 -1.67
N THR A 83 -12.93 -5.92 -1.04
CA THR A 83 -13.73 -4.72 -0.77
C THR A 83 -13.13 -3.56 -1.56
N LEU A 84 -13.93 -2.92 -2.40
CA LEU A 84 -13.51 -1.82 -3.27
C LEU A 84 -14.20 -0.52 -2.83
N ILE A 85 -13.42 0.48 -2.44
CA ILE A 85 -13.92 1.75 -1.90
C ILE A 85 -13.50 2.89 -2.82
N HIS A 86 -14.47 3.62 -3.38
CA HIS A 86 -14.22 4.91 -4.00
C HIS A 86 -14.17 5.98 -2.92
N GLY A 87 -13.02 6.59 -2.70
CA GLY A 87 -12.85 7.60 -1.67
C GLY A 87 -11.38 7.93 -1.40
N ARG A 88 -11.16 8.76 -0.39
CA ARG A 88 -9.83 9.13 0.07
C ARG A 88 -9.50 8.41 1.37
N ALA A 89 -8.23 8.02 1.52
CA ALA A 89 -7.79 7.27 2.69
C ALA A 89 -8.04 8.05 4.01
N GLU A 90 -7.83 9.35 4.02
CA GLU A 90 -8.05 10.19 5.20
C GLU A 90 -9.53 10.34 5.61
N GLU A 91 -10.45 9.96 4.74
CA GLU A 91 -11.90 10.01 4.97
C GLU A 91 -12.48 8.64 5.35
N MET A 92 -11.68 7.58 5.27
CA MET A 92 -12.13 6.22 5.59
C MET A 92 -12.37 6.07 7.10
N SER A 93 -13.43 5.33 7.47
CA SER A 93 -13.67 4.97 8.88
C SER A 93 -12.51 4.14 9.44
N LYS A 94 -12.17 4.40 10.71
CA LYS A 94 -11.15 3.66 11.47
C LYS A 94 -11.74 2.48 12.26
N ASP A 95 -12.99 2.11 12.00
CA ASP A 95 -13.65 0.99 12.69
C ASP A 95 -13.03 -0.35 12.31
N ARG A 96 -12.34 -0.40 11.16
CA ARG A 96 -11.59 -1.56 10.71
C ARG A 96 -10.11 -1.25 10.59
N LEU A 97 -9.28 -2.02 11.31
CA LEU A 97 -7.82 -2.00 11.18
C LEU A 97 -7.36 -3.26 10.43
N PHE A 98 -6.19 -3.16 9.81
CA PHE A 98 -5.64 -4.19 8.92
C PHE A 98 -4.31 -4.75 9.46
N ASP A 99 -4.03 -6.01 9.15
CA ASP A 99 -2.75 -6.64 9.46
C ASP A 99 -1.63 -5.99 8.64
N PHE A 100 -1.95 -5.64 7.38
CA PHE A 100 -1.06 -4.91 6.48
C PHE A 100 -1.77 -3.70 5.86
N VAL A 101 -1.04 -2.62 5.71
CA VAL A 101 -1.43 -1.50 4.85
C VAL A 101 -0.31 -1.30 3.84
N THR A 102 -0.65 -1.20 2.56
CA THR A 102 0.31 -1.00 1.48
C THR A 102 -0.01 0.25 0.68
N ALA A 103 1.02 0.79 0.04
CA ALA A 103 0.86 1.81 -0.98
C ALA A 103 2.05 1.79 -1.94
N ARG A 104 1.77 1.99 -3.23
CA ARG A 104 2.77 2.06 -4.29
C ARG A 104 2.55 3.30 -5.15
N ALA A 105 3.58 4.16 -5.25
CA ALA A 105 3.60 5.36 -6.11
C ALA A 105 2.47 6.37 -5.84
N VAL A 106 2.02 6.53 -4.59
CA VAL A 106 0.89 7.41 -4.20
C VAL A 106 1.37 8.81 -3.80
N ALA A 107 2.33 8.88 -2.88
CA ALA A 107 2.82 10.13 -2.30
C ALA A 107 4.23 9.96 -1.69
N ARG A 108 4.85 11.07 -1.27
CA ARG A 108 6.06 11.03 -0.44
C ARG A 108 5.78 10.33 0.89
N LEU A 109 6.80 9.72 1.46
CA LEU A 109 6.67 8.82 2.61
C LEU A 109 6.09 9.50 3.86
N ASN A 110 6.42 10.77 4.14
CA ASN A 110 5.88 11.52 5.27
C ASN A 110 4.35 11.74 5.16
N ILE A 111 3.85 12.04 3.96
CA ILE A 111 2.42 12.15 3.67
C ILE A 111 1.78 10.76 3.77
N LEU A 112 2.40 9.77 3.15
CA LEU A 112 1.89 8.41 3.05
C LEU A 112 1.80 7.74 4.42
N ALA A 113 2.75 7.97 5.32
CA ALA A 113 2.73 7.47 6.68
C ALA A 113 1.45 7.91 7.43
N GLU A 114 1.03 9.18 7.29
CA GLU A 114 -0.19 9.66 7.93
C GLU A 114 -1.47 9.09 7.30
N LEU A 115 -1.45 8.77 6.00
CA LEU A 115 -2.58 8.13 5.32
C LEU A 115 -2.70 6.64 5.64
N ALA A 116 -1.59 5.97 5.99
CA ALA A 116 -1.53 4.52 6.14
C ALA A 116 -1.55 4.04 7.59
N LEU A 117 -0.68 4.59 8.45
CA LEU A 117 -0.46 4.10 9.81
C LEU A 117 -1.68 4.15 10.73
N PRO A 118 -2.65 5.08 10.58
CA PRO A 118 -3.89 5.04 11.36
C PRO A 118 -4.76 3.79 11.15
N TYR A 119 -4.58 3.08 10.03
CA TYR A 119 -5.33 1.88 9.67
C TYR A 119 -4.61 0.57 9.97
N VAL A 120 -3.36 0.64 10.46
CA VAL A 120 -2.58 -0.55 10.81
C VAL A 120 -2.94 -1.01 12.23
N LYS A 121 -3.24 -2.29 12.41
CA LYS A 121 -3.38 -2.93 13.72
C LYS A 121 -2.09 -2.79 14.53
N LYS A 122 -2.19 -2.76 15.85
CA LYS A 122 -1.02 -2.96 16.70
C LYS A 122 -0.35 -4.29 16.32
N ASP A 123 0.97 -4.30 16.23
CA ASP A 123 1.82 -5.41 15.76
C ASP A 123 1.66 -5.76 14.28
N GLY A 124 0.81 -5.04 13.52
CA GLY A 124 0.72 -5.09 12.07
C GLY A 124 1.75 -4.20 11.37
N TYR A 125 1.67 -4.12 10.05
CA TYR A 125 2.69 -3.49 9.22
C TYR A 125 2.13 -2.50 8.22
N PHE A 126 2.81 -1.37 8.08
CA PHE A 126 2.74 -0.54 6.89
C PHE A 126 3.92 -0.86 5.98
N VAL A 127 3.66 -1.19 4.71
CA VAL A 127 4.70 -1.51 3.72
C VAL A 127 4.61 -0.55 2.55
N ALA A 128 5.65 0.27 2.38
CA ALA A 128 5.75 1.21 1.27
C ALA A 128 6.67 0.66 0.18
N TYR A 129 6.15 0.54 -1.04
CA TYR A 129 6.93 0.19 -2.23
C TYR A 129 7.64 1.44 -2.74
N LYS A 130 8.96 1.39 -2.83
CA LYS A 130 9.82 2.52 -3.21
C LYS A 130 10.91 2.10 -4.20
N SER A 131 11.51 3.10 -4.86
CA SER A 131 12.77 2.93 -5.59
C SER A 131 13.97 3.06 -4.65
N VAL A 132 15.16 2.77 -5.13
CA VAL A 132 16.44 2.88 -4.39
C VAL A 132 16.73 4.28 -3.84
N ASN A 133 16.09 5.32 -4.36
CA ASN A 133 16.28 6.71 -3.90
C ASN A 133 15.36 7.08 -2.72
N TYR A 134 15.11 6.15 -1.81
CA TYR A 134 14.18 6.32 -0.68
C TYR A 134 14.75 7.09 0.52
N GLN A 135 16.08 7.20 0.65
CA GLN A 135 16.72 7.65 1.88
C GLN A 135 16.27 9.04 2.33
N ALA A 136 16.22 10.01 1.40
CA ALA A 136 15.75 11.36 1.72
C ALA A 136 14.29 11.38 2.20
N GLU A 137 13.42 10.60 1.57
CA GLU A 137 12.02 10.47 2.01
C GLU A 137 11.90 9.79 3.38
N LEU A 138 12.75 8.80 3.66
CA LEU A 138 12.79 8.12 4.95
C LEU A 138 13.22 9.07 6.06
N ASP A 139 14.23 9.88 5.81
CA ASP A 139 14.72 10.88 6.78
C ASP A 139 13.66 11.94 7.10
N GLU A 140 12.95 12.43 6.08
CA GLU A 140 11.82 13.36 6.24
C GLU A 140 10.64 12.74 7.00
N ALA A 141 10.41 11.42 6.85
CA ALA A 141 9.28 10.73 7.45
C ALA A 141 9.51 10.26 8.90
N LYS A 142 10.73 10.34 9.44
CA LYS A 142 11.08 9.83 10.79
C LYS A 142 10.14 10.34 11.87
N ASN A 143 9.87 11.64 11.86
CA ASN A 143 8.98 12.26 12.83
C ASN A 143 7.55 11.73 12.70
N ALA A 144 7.01 11.69 11.48
CA ALA A 144 5.68 11.17 11.20
C ALA A 144 5.52 9.72 11.67
N ILE A 145 6.48 8.85 11.34
CA ILE A 145 6.47 7.42 11.70
C ILE A 145 6.39 7.26 13.23
N ASN A 146 7.25 7.95 13.97
CA ASN A 146 7.28 7.91 15.44
C ASN A 146 5.98 8.43 16.05
N GLN A 147 5.50 9.58 15.58
CA GLN A 147 4.29 10.23 16.10
C GLN A 147 3.04 9.40 15.84
N LEU A 148 3.01 8.68 14.72
CA LEU A 148 1.91 7.77 14.34
C LEU A 148 2.01 6.38 14.97
N GLY A 149 3.03 6.14 15.80
CA GLY A 149 3.17 4.93 16.62
C GLY A 149 3.79 3.75 15.88
N ALA A 150 4.70 3.98 14.96
CA ALA A 150 5.43 2.92 14.25
C ALA A 150 6.95 3.12 14.32
N ILE A 151 7.68 2.07 13.94
CA ILE A 151 9.13 2.08 13.76
C ILE A 151 9.48 1.46 12.41
N LEU A 152 10.56 1.89 11.81
CA LEU A 152 11.15 1.17 10.69
C LEU A 152 11.74 -0.14 11.22
N GLU A 153 11.23 -1.28 10.74
CA GLU A 153 11.69 -2.61 11.15
C GLU A 153 12.68 -3.19 10.14
N ARG A 154 12.38 -3.07 8.85
CA ARG A 154 13.22 -3.62 7.76
C ARG A 154 13.23 -2.71 6.55
N ILE A 155 14.36 -2.72 5.85
CA ILE A 155 14.53 -2.24 4.49
C ILE A 155 14.92 -3.46 3.67
N ILE A 156 14.16 -3.77 2.62
CA ILE A 156 14.39 -4.95 1.80
C ILE A 156 14.53 -4.50 0.37
N GLU A 157 15.75 -4.60 -0.14
CA GLU A 157 16.07 -4.34 -1.54
C GLU A 157 15.92 -5.65 -2.33
N TYR A 158 15.35 -5.56 -3.53
CA TYR A 158 15.16 -6.70 -4.42
C TYR A 158 15.23 -6.25 -5.87
N ASP A 159 15.79 -7.11 -6.71
CA ASP A 159 15.96 -6.82 -8.13
C ASP A 159 14.73 -7.27 -8.92
N ILE A 160 14.17 -6.34 -9.67
CA ILE A 160 13.14 -6.60 -10.68
C ILE A 160 13.80 -7.10 -11.97
N GLU A 161 14.92 -6.48 -12.31
CA GLU A 161 15.80 -6.78 -13.46
C GLU A 161 17.24 -6.44 -13.10
N THR A 162 18.18 -6.80 -13.96
CA THR A 162 19.62 -6.60 -13.77
C THR A 162 20.00 -5.17 -13.33
N ASP A 163 19.27 -4.17 -13.85
CA ASP A 163 19.54 -2.74 -13.58
C ASP A 163 18.37 -2.03 -12.89
N LEU A 164 17.41 -2.78 -12.35
CA LEU A 164 16.22 -2.21 -11.71
C LEU A 164 15.96 -2.85 -10.34
N THR A 165 16.41 -2.17 -9.30
CA THR A 165 16.18 -2.55 -7.90
C THR A 165 15.03 -1.75 -7.30
N HIS A 166 14.12 -2.43 -6.63
CA HIS A 166 13.05 -1.83 -5.82
C HIS A 166 13.28 -2.08 -4.34
N VAL A 167 12.50 -1.39 -3.51
CA VAL A 167 12.67 -1.43 -2.06
C VAL A 167 11.32 -1.54 -1.37
N LEU A 168 11.19 -2.46 -0.43
CA LEU A 168 10.13 -2.44 0.57
C LEU A 168 10.63 -1.77 1.84
N LEU A 169 10.00 -0.67 2.22
CA LEU A 169 10.16 -0.06 3.54
C LEU A 169 9.08 -0.63 4.45
N VAL A 170 9.49 -1.41 5.45
CA VAL A 170 8.59 -2.12 6.36
C VAL A 170 8.55 -1.41 7.71
N PHE A 171 7.39 -0.87 8.05
CA PHE A 171 7.16 -0.18 9.31
C PHE A 171 6.25 -1.02 10.21
N LYS A 172 6.74 -1.41 11.39
CA LYS A 172 5.95 -2.12 12.39
C LYS A 172 5.18 -1.16 13.26
N LYS A 173 3.90 -1.41 13.45
CA LYS A 173 3.04 -0.67 14.35
C LYS A 173 3.26 -1.10 15.79
N ILE A 174 3.80 -0.23 16.63
CA ILE A 174 4.12 -0.53 18.03
C ILE A 174 3.17 0.13 19.03
N LYS A 175 2.48 1.21 18.63
CA LYS A 175 1.52 1.94 19.47
C LYS A 175 0.30 2.35 18.64
N ASN A 176 -0.83 2.56 19.27
CA ASN A 176 -2.00 3.12 18.61
C ASN A 176 -1.71 4.53 18.10
N THR A 177 -2.14 4.84 16.91
CA THR A 177 -2.10 6.21 16.38
C THR A 177 -3.08 7.09 17.14
N PRO A 178 -2.69 8.31 17.56
CA PRO A 178 -3.62 9.25 18.17
C PRO A 178 -4.87 9.50 17.31
N SER A 179 -6.03 9.64 17.93
CA SER A 179 -7.33 9.71 17.24
C SER A 179 -7.49 10.90 16.29
N ILE A 180 -6.68 11.95 16.47
CA ILE A 180 -6.66 13.14 15.59
C ILE A 180 -6.13 12.83 14.17
N TYR A 181 -5.49 11.68 13.96
CA TYR A 181 -4.96 11.25 12.66
C TYR A 181 -5.87 10.21 11.99
N PRO A 182 -5.90 10.14 10.65
CA PRO A 182 -5.29 11.10 9.74
C PRO A 182 -5.99 12.46 9.79
N ARG A 183 -5.24 13.52 9.52
CA ARG A 183 -5.78 14.88 9.32
C ARG A 183 -6.40 14.99 7.93
N GLN A 184 -7.13 16.07 7.66
CA GLN A 184 -7.61 16.38 6.30
C GLN A 184 -6.43 16.52 5.33
N PHE A 185 -6.57 15.99 4.12
CA PHE A 185 -5.48 15.91 3.12
C PHE A 185 -4.82 17.25 2.83
N ALA A 186 -5.61 18.34 2.73
CA ALA A 186 -5.07 19.68 2.51
C ALA A 186 -4.08 20.10 3.61
N LYS A 187 -4.35 19.71 4.88
CA LYS A 187 -3.46 19.96 6.01
C LYS A 187 -2.22 19.07 5.97
N ILE A 188 -2.39 17.78 5.65
CA ILE A 188 -1.29 16.82 5.49
C ILE A 188 -0.31 17.32 4.42
N LYS A 189 -0.84 17.75 3.26
CA LYS A 189 -0.02 18.22 2.14
C LYS A 189 0.70 19.53 2.44
N LYS A 190 0.03 20.47 3.15
CA LYS A 190 0.60 21.79 3.46
C LYS A 190 1.64 21.74 4.57
N GLN A 191 1.45 20.85 5.54
CA GLN A 191 2.30 20.69 6.72
C GLN A 191 2.42 19.19 7.05
N PRO A 192 3.23 18.41 6.30
CA PRO A 192 3.55 17.04 6.67
C PRO A 192 4.15 16.97 8.08
N LEU A 193 3.98 15.81 8.73
CA LEU A 193 4.52 15.57 10.09
C LEU A 193 6.04 15.48 10.08
#